data_dbeb90db1c7ad2d736e041f44f71d6ec
#
_entry.id   dbeb90db1c7ad2d736e041f44f71d6ec
#
_cell.length_a   1.000
_cell.length_b   1.000
_cell.length_c   1.000
_cell.angle_alpha   90.00
_cell.angle_beta   90.00
_cell.angle_gamma   90.00
#
_symmetry.space_group_name_H-M   'P 1'
#
loop_
_entity.id
_entity.type
_entity.pdbx_description
1 polymer ?
#
loop_
_entity_poly.entity_id
_entity_poly.type
_entity_poly.pdbx_seq_one_letter_code
_entity_poly.pdbx_strand_id
1 'polypeptide(L)'
;MMEYKKLGNICNIVSGGTPSRSKSQYWDNGNIPWIKIRDIKSKYIEDSEEFITIEGLNNSSAKLLTKGTVLYTIFATLGEVGILKIDACANQAIAGLTVKDETKILPEYLYYYLKSKKNIVNKLGRGVAQNNINLSMLKEFEIEVIDIVKQNNIIKTLNYVDDIIKFKSLELKQLDELVKARFVELFGDPATNEYNWPMLNLENVSSIITYGLTVRPTYVNKGIDLISARELHKGFIEYEVAPKISFNDFQSLSDKGKPLKNDILFSKTGSIGHCALVDTDKMFAITQNAARLGLIIEKVNPVWLLYYLRMNYIQDWCKRHAKGNAVKDLQLKDIKAIPLFECPLELQNQFADFVKEVDKSRFIIKSMIKEGLL
;
A
#
# COMPACT_ATOMS: atom_id res chain seq x y z
N MET A 1 -12.96 40.29 -5.83
CA MET A 1 -14.01 39.26 -5.85
C MET A 1 -13.35 37.99 -6.33
N MET A 2 -13.53 36.86 -5.66
CA MET A 2 -12.99 35.56 -6.14
C MET A 2 -13.76 35.16 -7.38
N GLU A 3 -13.06 34.89 -8.47
CA GLU A 3 -13.68 34.48 -9.74
C GLU A 3 -13.58 32.96 -9.88
N TYR A 4 -14.73 32.26 -9.88
CA TYR A 4 -14.78 30.81 -10.12
C TYR A 4 -15.23 30.54 -11.57
N LYS A 5 -14.57 29.58 -12.23
CA LYS A 5 -14.93 29.14 -13.57
C LYS A 5 -15.08 27.62 -13.63
N LYS A 6 -16.10 27.18 -14.37
CA LYS A 6 -16.29 25.76 -14.65
C LYS A 6 -15.16 25.25 -15.54
N LEU A 7 -14.69 24.01 -15.30
CA LEU A 7 -13.62 23.40 -16.10
C LEU A 7 -13.98 23.33 -17.58
N GLY A 8 -15.25 23.10 -17.93
CA GLY A 8 -15.70 23.10 -19.32
C GLY A 8 -15.50 24.43 -20.06
N ASN A 9 -15.42 25.55 -19.33
CA ASN A 9 -15.19 26.87 -19.90
C ASN A 9 -13.70 27.12 -20.19
N ILE A 10 -12.82 26.60 -19.34
CA ILE A 10 -11.37 26.88 -19.38
C ILE A 10 -10.53 25.75 -19.98
N CYS A 11 -11.08 24.55 -20.12
CA CYS A 11 -10.40 23.39 -20.69
C CYS A 11 -11.18 22.80 -21.86
N ASN A 12 -10.44 22.24 -22.80
CA ASN A 12 -10.96 21.25 -23.74
C ASN A 12 -10.92 19.90 -23.02
N ILE A 13 -12.09 19.29 -22.78
CA ILE A 13 -12.19 18.03 -22.02
C ILE A 13 -12.68 16.93 -22.95
N VAL A 14 -11.87 15.90 -23.09
CA VAL A 14 -12.16 14.75 -23.95
C VAL A 14 -11.93 13.45 -23.20
N SER A 15 -12.72 12.42 -23.49
CA SER A 15 -12.45 11.06 -23.03
C SER A 15 -11.40 10.41 -23.90
N GLY A 16 -10.54 9.62 -23.32
CA GLY A 16 -9.71 8.69 -24.06
C GLY A 16 -10.54 7.62 -24.78
N GLY A 17 -9.87 6.74 -25.50
CA GLY A 17 -10.49 5.66 -26.25
C GLY A 17 -9.54 4.47 -26.37
N THR A 18 -10.12 3.30 -26.65
CA THR A 18 -9.37 2.06 -26.80
C THR A 18 -9.59 1.50 -28.20
N PRO A 19 -8.54 1.38 -29.02
CA PRO A 19 -8.62 0.64 -30.27
C PRO A 19 -9.00 -0.81 -30.02
N SER A 20 -9.69 -1.44 -30.99
CA SER A 20 -10.09 -2.84 -30.86
C SER A 20 -8.90 -3.75 -30.58
N ARG A 21 -8.95 -4.47 -29.47
CA ARG A 21 -7.90 -5.42 -29.06
C ARG A 21 -7.80 -6.65 -29.97
N SER A 22 -8.87 -6.96 -30.72
CA SER A 22 -8.88 -8.07 -31.69
C SER A 22 -8.13 -7.77 -32.99
N LYS A 23 -7.74 -6.52 -33.21
CA LYS A 23 -7.00 -6.09 -34.41
C LYS A 23 -5.55 -5.81 -34.06
N SER A 24 -4.67 -6.80 -34.31
CA SER A 24 -3.23 -6.67 -34.00
C SER A 24 -2.58 -5.48 -34.71
N GLN A 25 -3.01 -5.14 -35.91
CA GLN A 25 -2.54 -3.98 -36.68
C GLN A 25 -2.73 -2.63 -35.99
N TYR A 26 -3.60 -2.54 -34.95
CA TYR A 26 -3.77 -1.33 -34.16
C TYR A 26 -2.76 -1.20 -33.02
N TRP A 27 -2.04 -2.29 -32.70
CA TRP A 27 -1.15 -2.41 -31.55
C TRP A 27 0.28 -2.78 -31.91
N ASP A 28 0.44 -3.74 -32.87
CA ASP A 28 1.76 -4.29 -33.21
C ASP A 28 2.62 -3.21 -33.86
N ASN A 29 3.84 -3.02 -33.35
CA ASN A 29 4.77 -1.98 -33.78
C ASN A 29 4.22 -0.56 -33.63
N GLY A 30 3.29 -0.32 -32.71
CA GLY A 30 2.79 1.00 -32.38
C GLY A 30 3.90 1.93 -31.89
N ASN A 31 3.81 3.21 -32.23
CA ASN A 31 4.75 4.25 -31.82
C ASN A 31 4.07 5.44 -31.11
N ILE A 32 2.75 5.41 -30.97
CA ILE A 32 1.98 6.43 -30.25
C ILE A 32 1.71 5.90 -28.84
N PRO A 33 2.25 6.54 -27.77
CA PRO A 33 2.02 6.12 -26.40
C PRO A 33 0.52 6.07 -26.08
N TRP A 34 0.08 5.00 -25.41
CA TRP A 34 -1.31 4.82 -25.03
C TRP A 34 -1.43 4.57 -23.53
N ILE A 35 -1.82 5.61 -22.79
CA ILE A 35 -1.78 5.71 -21.34
C ILE A 35 -2.95 4.94 -20.70
N LYS A 36 -2.65 4.10 -19.74
CA LYS A 36 -3.59 3.43 -18.83
C LYS A 36 -3.50 4.03 -17.43
N ILE A 37 -4.48 3.74 -16.58
CA ILE A 37 -4.51 4.20 -15.18
C ILE A 37 -3.19 3.85 -14.45
N ARG A 38 -2.64 2.66 -14.68
CA ARG A 38 -1.39 2.20 -14.04
C ARG A 38 -0.14 2.95 -14.49
N ASP A 39 -0.21 3.70 -15.59
CA ASP A 39 0.91 4.51 -16.08
C ASP A 39 0.96 5.87 -15.36
N ILE A 40 -0.13 6.28 -14.69
CA ILE A 40 -0.20 7.50 -13.86
C ILE A 40 0.45 7.22 -12.49
N LYS A 41 1.78 7.11 -12.47
CA LYS A 41 2.57 6.78 -11.26
C LYS A 41 3.13 8.02 -10.55
N SER A 42 3.20 9.15 -11.26
CA SER A 42 3.81 10.40 -10.79
C SER A 42 3.06 11.61 -11.37
N LYS A 43 3.43 12.82 -10.91
CA LYS A 43 2.89 14.07 -11.44
C LYS A 43 3.06 14.19 -12.95
N TYR A 44 4.22 13.79 -13.47
CA TYR A 44 4.53 13.87 -14.89
C TYR A 44 4.56 12.48 -15.51
N ILE A 45 3.93 12.33 -16.67
CA ILE A 45 3.87 11.10 -17.43
C ILE A 45 4.77 11.27 -18.65
N GLU A 46 5.86 10.52 -18.68
CA GLU A 46 6.95 10.63 -19.67
C GLU A 46 7.00 9.42 -20.59
N ASP A 47 6.29 8.34 -20.26
CA ASP A 47 6.30 7.08 -21.01
C ASP A 47 4.99 6.31 -20.78
N SER A 48 4.81 5.24 -21.52
CA SER A 48 3.67 4.32 -21.49
C SER A 48 4.15 2.88 -21.66
N GLU A 49 3.44 1.95 -21.04
CA GLU A 49 3.72 0.52 -21.23
C GLU A 49 3.19 -0.03 -22.55
N GLU A 50 2.21 0.62 -23.16
CA GLU A 50 1.60 0.19 -24.42
C GLU A 50 1.56 1.34 -25.43
N PHE A 51 1.62 0.95 -26.70
CA PHE A 51 1.61 1.87 -27.83
C PHE A 51 0.54 1.44 -28.81
N ILE A 52 0.00 2.41 -29.57
CA ILE A 52 -0.90 2.16 -30.69
C ILE A 52 -0.29 2.64 -32.00
N THR A 53 -0.76 2.09 -33.10
CA THR A 53 -0.37 2.54 -34.42
C THR A 53 -1.20 3.76 -34.87
N ILE A 54 -0.76 4.46 -35.89
CA ILE A 54 -1.55 5.53 -36.54
C ILE A 54 -2.88 4.98 -37.07
N GLU A 55 -2.91 3.73 -37.53
CA GLU A 55 -4.12 3.07 -37.99
C GLU A 55 -5.08 2.84 -36.80
N GLY A 56 -4.56 2.41 -35.66
CA GLY A 56 -5.32 2.26 -34.40
C GLY A 56 -5.90 3.59 -33.94
N LEU A 57 -5.13 4.69 -34.04
CA LEU A 57 -5.62 6.03 -33.70
C LEU A 57 -6.77 6.45 -34.66
N ASN A 58 -6.56 6.33 -35.96
CA ASN A 58 -7.52 6.82 -36.96
C ASN A 58 -8.82 6.00 -37.04
N ASN A 59 -8.78 4.71 -36.66
CA ASN A 59 -9.93 3.80 -36.75
C ASN A 59 -10.52 3.45 -35.36
N SER A 60 -10.36 4.32 -34.36
CA SER A 60 -10.93 4.13 -33.03
C SER A 60 -11.43 5.44 -32.42
N SER A 61 -11.94 5.34 -31.19
CA SER A 61 -12.30 6.49 -30.37
C SER A 61 -11.10 7.15 -29.66
N ALA A 62 -9.88 6.60 -29.80
CA ALA A 62 -8.68 7.18 -29.23
C ALA A 62 -8.44 8.59 -29.81
N LYS A 63 -7.92 9.48 -28.98
CA LYS A 63 -7.59 10.85 -29.35
C LYS A 63 -6.18 11.15 -28.94
N LEU A 64 -5.42 11.79 -29.82
CA LEU A 64 -4.09 12.29 -29.48
C LEU A 64 -4.25 13.52 -28.59
N LEU A 65 -3.64 13.45 -27.42
CA LEU A 65 -3.56 14.50 -26.42
C LEU A 65 -2.14 15.07 -26.46
N THR A 66 -2.04 16.38 -26.49
CA THR A 66 -0.73 17.06 -26.56
C THR A 66 -0.04 17.10 -25.20
N LYS A 67 1.27 17.20 -25.21
CA LYS A 67 2.09 17.56 -24.03
C LYS A 67 1.46 18.75 -23.29
N GLY A 68 1.46 18.71 -21.97
CA GLY A 68 0.80 19.69 -21.09
C GLY A 68 -0.64 19.35 -20.74
N THR A 69 -1.29 18.39 -21.44
CA THR A 69 -2.64 17.94 -21.08
C THR A 69 -2.64 17.27 -19.70
N VAL A 70 -3.58 17.67 -18.85
CA VAL A 70 -3.80 17.04 -17.54
C VAL A 70 -4.73 15.84 -17.71
N LEU A 71 -4.27 14.67 -17.30
CA LEU A 71 -5.06 13.44 -17.30
C LEU A 71 -5.76 13.26 -15.96
N TYR A 72 -7.02 12.81 -15.98
CA TYR A 72 -7.83 12.56 -14.81
C TYR A 72 -8.60 11.24 -14.97
N THR A 73 -8.47 10.34 -13.98
CA THR A 73 -9.18 9.05 -14.02
C THR A 73 -10.63 9.21 -13.61
N ILE A 74 -11.54 8.73 -14.48
CA ILE A 74 -12.99 8.87 -14.34
C ILE A 74 -13.73 7.55 -14.13
N PHE A 75 -13.02 6.40 -14.25
CA PHE A 75 -13.54 5.05 -13.99
C PHE A 75 -12.56 4.22 -13.17
N ALA A 76 -13.04 3.17 -12.52
CA ALA A 76 -12.29 2.21 -11.71
C ALA A 76 -11.58 2.87 -10.51
N THR A 77 -10.41 3.43 -10.70
CA THR A 77 -9.68 4.19 -9.68
C THR A 77 -9.90 5.67 -9.92
N LEU A 78 -10.87 6.27 -9.24
CA LEU A 78 -11.27 7.66 -9.45
C LEU A 78 -10.25 8.66 -8.87
N GLY A 79 -10.02 9.74 -9.63
CA GLY A 79 -9.33 10.93 -9.12
C GLY A 79 -7.80 10.86 -9.12
N GLU A 80 -7.19 9.89 -9.85
CA GLU A 80 -5.76 9.96 -10.14
C GLU A 80 -5.51 11.03 -11.20
N VAL A 81 -4.42 11.77 -11.03
CA VAL A 81 -4.07 12.92 -11.89
C VAL A 81 -2.64 12.82 -12.36
N GLY A 82 -2.39 13.17 -13.61
CA GLY A 82 -1.03 13.30 -14.15
C GLY A 82 -0.99 14.36 -15.26
N ILE A 83 0.19 14.84 -15.60
CA ILE A 83 0.43 15.81 -16.68
C ILE A 83 1.30 15.15 -17.74
N LEU A 84 0.86 15.14 -18.97
CA LEU A 84 1.64 14.61 -20.08
C LEU A 84 2.90 15.45 -20.36
N LYS A 85 4.05 14.81 -20.41
CA LYS A 85 5.32 15.38 -20.90
C LYS A 85 5.60 14.99 -22.35
N ILE A 86 4.78 14.13 -22.91
CA ILE A 86 4.81 13.63 -24.29
C ILE A 86 3.42 13.75 -24.90
N ASP A 87 3.31 13.72 -26.22
CA ASP A 87 2.04 13.53 -26.90
C ASP A 87 1.63 12.06 -26.78
N ALA A 88 0.40 11.79 -26.34
CA ALA A 88 -0.06 10.44 -26.07
C ALA A 88 -1.57 10.30 -26.26
N CYS A 89 -2.03 9.08 -26.48
CA CYS A 89 -3.43 8.71 -26.31
C CYS A 89 -3.68 8.20 -24.90
N ALA A 90 -4.95 8.11 -24.48
CA ALA A 90 -5.33 7.53 -23.21
C ALA A 90 -6.51 6.56 -23.41
N ASN A 91 -6.68 5.63 -22.47
CA ASN A 91 -7.82 4.72 -22.47
C ASN A 91 -9.13 5.45 -22.06
N GLN A 92 -10.27 4.83 -22.27
CA GLN A 92 -11.59 5.42 -22.00
C GLN A 92 -11.86 5.71 -20.50
N ALA A 93 -11.06 5.15 -19.59
CA ALA A 93 -11.18 5.42 -18.14
C ALA A 93 -10.50 6.73 -17.72
N ILE A 94 -9.87 7.44 -18.67
CA ILE A 94 -9.12 8.67 -18.43
C ILE A 94 -9.71 9.79 -19.27
N ALA A 95 -9.96 10.94 -18.65
CA ALA A 95 -10.25 12.20 -19.35
C ALA A 95 -8.97 13.02 -19.50
N GLY A 96 -8.76 13.58 -20.68
CA GLY A 96 -7.74 14.58 -20.96
C GLY A 96 -8.34 15.98 -20.86
N LEU A 97 -7.71 16.85 -20.06
CA LEU A 97 -8.08 18.26 -19.89
C LEU A 97 -6.94 19.13 -20.41
N THR A 98 -7.10 19.71 -21.58
CA THR A 98 -6.14 20.64 -22.16
C THR A 98 -6.60 22.07 -21.86
N VAL A 99 -5.77 22.84 -21.15
CA VAL A 99 -6.07 24.24 -20.82
C VAL A 99 -6.14 25.06 -22.10
N LYS A 100 -7.18 25.88 -22.25
CA LYS A 100 -7.40 26.72 -23.44
C LYS A 100 -6.50 27.96 -23.47
N ASP A 101 -6.15 28.48 -22.32
CA ASP A 101 -5.40 29.74 -22.15
C ASP A 101 -4.49 29.63 -20.91
N GLU A 102 -3.24 29.27 -21.14
CA GLU A 102 -2.23 29.10 -20.07
C GLU A 102 -1.80 30.47 -19.46
N THR A 103 -2.16 31.58 -20.05
CA THR A 103 -1.95 32.90 -19.42
C THR A 103 -2.93 33.15 -18.27
N LYS A 104 -4.00 32.33 -18.16
CA LYS A 104 -5.03 32.43 -17.11
C LYS A 104 -4.99 31.27 -16.13
N ILE A 105 -4.73 30.07 -16.60
CA ILE A 105 -4.68 28.85 -15.77
C ILE A 105 -3.48 28.02 -16.20
N LEU A 106 -2.60 27.70 -15.24
CA LEU A 106 -1.47 26.80 -15.47
C LEU A 106 -1.89 25.33 -15.38
N PRO A 107 -1.38 24.43 -16.24
CA PRO A 107 -1.66 22.99 -16.14
C PRO A 107 -1.32 22.40 -14.78
N GLU A 108 -0.22 22.84 -14.14
CA GLU A 108 0.17 22.40 -12.79
C GLU A 108 -0.80 22.89 -11.71
N TYR A 109 -1.39 24.08 -11.85
CA TYR A 109 -2.41 24.56 -10.94
C TYR A 109 -3.68 23.72 -11.06
N LEU A 110 -4.11 23.41 -12.29
CA LEU A 110 -5.21 22.50 -12.57
C LEU A 110 -4.94 21.09 -11.99
N TYR A 111 -3.71 20.58 -12.13
CA TYR A 111 -3.29 19.30 -11.53
C TYR A 111 -3.54 19.27 -10.02
N TYR A 112 -3.06 20.26 -9.28
CA TYR A 112 -3.23 20.32 -7.83
C TYR A 112 -4.69 20.51 -7.43
N TYR A 113 -5.43 21.32 -8.16
CA TYR A 113 -6.87 21.44 -7.96
C TYR A 113 -7.59 20.10 -8.10
N LEU A 114 -7.35 19.37 -9.18
CA LEU A 114 -7.96 18.06 -9.42
C LEU A 114 -7.51 17.03 -8.37
N LYS A 115 -6.25 17.03 -7.97
CA LYS A 115 -5.70 16.18 -6.91
C LYS A 115 -6.44 16.40 -5.58
N SER A 116 -6.76 17.67 -5.23
CA SER A 116 -7.52 18.00 -4.02
C SER A 116 -8.95 17.45 -4.02
N LYS A 117 -9.55 17.22 -5.20
CA LYS A 117 -10.92 16.68 -5.33
C LYS A 117 -11.01 15.16 -5.12
N LYS A 118 -9.90 14.42 -5.09
CA LYS A 118 -9.87 12.96 -5.02
C LYS A 118 -10.75 12.37 -3.92
N ASN A 119 -10.69 12.92 -2.70
CA ASN A 119 -11.49 12.43 -1.58
C ASN A 119 -12.99 12.69 -1.75
N ILE A 120 -13.37 13.85 -2.32
CA ILE A 120 -14.75 14.22 -2.60
C ILE A 120 -15.33 13.29 -3.66
N VAL A 121 -14.59 13.09 -4.74
CA VAL A 121 -14.96 12.25 -5.86
C VAL A 121 -15.15 10.79 -5.45
N ASN A 122 -14.26 10.25 -4.63
CA ASN A 122 -14.40 8.90 -4.09
C ASN A 122 -15.58 8.73 -3.13
N LYS A 123 -15.99 9.79 -2.43
CA LYS A 123 -17.22 9.77 -1.61
C LYS A 123 -18.48 9.81 -2.47
N LEU A 124 -18.50 10.61 -3.52
CA LEU A 124 -19.62 10.67 -4.48
C LEU A 124 -19.81 9.33 -5.22
N GLY A 125 -18.71 8.66 -5.58
CA GLY A 125 -18.75 7.36 -6.24
C GLY A 125 -19.34 6.24 -5.37
N ARG A 126 -19.24 6.29 -4.05
CA ARG A 126 -19.76 5.25 -3.14
C ARG A 126 -21.29 5.28 -2.96
N GLY A 127 -21.97 6.34 -3.41
CA GLY A 127 -23.43 6.52 -3.28
C GLY A 127 -24.25 6.08 -4.49
N VAL A 128 -23.64 5.65 -5.59
CA VAL A 128 -24.29 5.26 -6.85
C VAL A 128 -23.83 3.85 -7.24
N ALA A 129 -24.71 3.08 -7.88
CA ALA A 129 -24.43 1.68 -8.26
C ALA A 129 -23.22 1.47 -9.19
N GLN A 130 -22.63 2.54 -9.73
CA GLN A 130 -21.37 2.54 -10.46
C GLN A 130 -20.46 3.69 -9.98
N ASN A 131 -19.27 3.35 -9.49
CA ASN A 131 -18.21 4.30 -9.15
C ASN A 131 -17.63 4.93 -10.43
N ASN A 132 -18.29 5.93 -10.99
CA ASN A 132 -17.80 6.66 -12.15
C ASN A 132 -18.17 8.15 -12.10
N ILE A 133 -17.33 8.96 -12.77
CA ILE A 133 -17.59 10.37 -13.08
C ILE A 133 -17.68 10.47 -14.58
N ASN A 134 -18.75 11.06 -15.08
CA ASN A 134 -18.86 11.35 -16.52
C ASN A 134 -18.24 12.72 -16.86
N LEU A 135 -17.99 12.93 -18.15
CA LEU A 135 -17.40 14.20 -18.64
C LEU A 135 -18.28 15.41 -18.34
N SER A 136 -19.61 15.25 -18.30
CA SER A 136 -20.53 16.35 -17.99
C SER A 136 -20.34 16.81 -16.53
N MET A 137 -20.23 15.87 -15.59
CA MET A 137 -19.93 16.19 -14.19
C MET A 137 -18.55 16.87 -14.04
N LEU A 138 -17.54 16.37 -14.76
CA LEU A 138 -16.19 16.96 -14.71
C LEU A 138 -16.17 18.39 -15.26
N LYS A 139 -16.96 18.69 -16.30
CA LYS A 139 -17.11 20.04 -16.87
C LYS A 139 -17.71 21.04 -15.88
N GLU A 140 -18.53 20.58 -14.95
CA GLU A 140 -19.18 21.43 -13.93
C GLU A 140 -18.30 21.72 -12.70
N PHE A 141 -17.13 21.09 -12.58
CA PHE A 141 -16.21 21.42 -11.49
C PHE A 141 -15.74 22.86 -11.61
N GLU A 142 -15.81 23.60 -10.51
CA GLU A 142 -15.46 25.00 -10.45
C GLU A 142 -14.08 25.21 -9.81
N ILE A 143 -13.18 25.85 -10.54
CA ILE A 143 -11.84 26.22 -10.09
C ILE A 143 -11.76 27.73 -9.88
N GLU A 144 -11.10 28.16 -8.83
CA GLU A 144 -10.80 29.55 -8.61
C GLU A 144 -9.74 30.03 -9.60
N VAL A 145 -10.05 31.13 -10.32
CA VAL A 145 -9.13 31.76 -11.28
C VAL A 145 -8.43 32.93 -10.55
N ILE A 146 -7.23 32.68 -10.11
CA ILE A 146 -6.35 33.67 -9.49
C ILE A 146 -5.24 34.08 -10.47
N ASP A 147 -4.56 35.17 -10.19
CA ASP A 147 -3.47 35.63 -11.06
C ASP A 147 -2.33 34.58 -11.13
N ILE A 148 -1.60 34.62 -12.25
CA ILE A 148 -0.55 33.65 -12.57
C ILE A 148 0.59 33.65 -11.53
N VAL A 149 0.89 34.80 -10.93
CA VAL A 149 1.95 34.91 -9.91
C VAL A 149 1.52 34.11 -8.66
N LYS A 150 0.27 34.24 -8.24
CA LYS A 150 -0.26 33.44 -7.12
C LYS A 150 -0.35 31.98 -7.45
N GLN A 151 -0.79 31.58 -8.67
CA GLN A 151 -0.78 30.20 -9.11
C GLN A 151 0.65 29.62 -9.01
N ASN A 152 1.65 30.31 -9.53
CA ASN A 152 3.06 29.87 -9.46
C ASN A 152 3.54 29.72 -8.00
N ASN A 153 3.17 30.61 -7.10
CA ASN A 153 3.53 30.51 -5.69
C ASN A 153 2.90 29.27 -5.03
N ILE A 154 1.62 29.00 -5.32
CA ILE A 154 0.93 27.79 -4.84
C ILE A 154 1.58 26.54 -5.42
N ILE A 155 1.85 26.48 -6.71
CA ILE A 155 2.51 25.37 -7.38
C ILE A 155 3.88 25.12 -6.73
N LYS A 156 4.68 26.15 -6.54
CA LYS A 156 6.01 26.06 -5.93
C LYS A 156 5.91 25.48 -4.51
N THR A 157 4.99 25.97 -3.69
CA THR A 157 4.79 25.48 -2.32
C THR A 157 4.38 24.02 -2.32
N LEU A 158 3.40 23.64 -3.15
CA LEU A 158 2.93 22.26 -3.23
C LEU A 158 3.98 21.30 -3.82
N ASN A 159 4.80 21.75 -4.77
CA ASN A 159 5.94 20.96 -5.25
C ASN A 159 6.92 20.66 -4.10
N TYR A 160 7.26 21.66 -3.28
CA TYR A 160 8.14 21.43 -2.11
C TYR A 160 7.54 20.41 -1.13
N VAL A 161 6.23 20.47 -0.89
CA VAL A 161 5.55 19.49 -0.02
C VAL A 161 5.61 18.09 -0.65
N ASP A 162 5.32 17.94 -1.93
CA ASP A 162 5.41 16.66 -2.65
C ASP A 162 6.85 16.10 -2.60
N ASP A 163 7.88 16.95 -2.78
CA ASP A 163 9.29 16.55 -2.69
C ASP A 163 9.65 16.10 -1.27
N ILE A 164 9.23 16.83 -0.24
CA ILE A 164 9.44 16.43 1.16
C ILE A 164 8.82 15.07 1.43
N ILE A 165 7.58 14.83 1.00
CA ILE A 165 6.88 13.54 1.17
C ILE A 165 7.65 12.43 0.47
N LYS A 166 8.14 12.68 -0.75
CA LYS A 166 8.95 11.72 -1.52
C LYS A 166 10.27 11.39 -0.81
N PHE A 167 11.01 12.40 -0.34
CA PHE A 167 12.26 12.19 0.40
C PHE A 167 12.03 11.44 1.71
N LYS A 168 11.01 11.82 2.48
CA LYS A 168 10.67 11.13 3.73
C LYS A 168 10.22 9.68 3.50
N SER A 169 9.52 9.41 2.40
CA SER A 169 9.18 8.05 2.00
C SER A 169 10.41 7.21 1.62
N LEU A 170 11.42 7.83 0.99
CA LEU A 170 12.69 7.18 0.70
C LEU A 170 13.48 6.91 1.98
N GLU A 171 13.53 7.87 2.90
CA GLU A 171 14.18 7.73 4.20
C GLU A 171 13.59 6.55 5.01
N LEU A 172 12.26 6.37 5.00
CA LEU A 172 11.62 5.20 5.61
C LEU A 172 12.12 3.88 5.02
N LYS A 173 12.27 3.80 3.70
CA LYS A 173 12.83 2.61 3.03
C LYS A 173 14.30 2.37 3.42
N GLN A 174 15.09 3.44 3.50
CA GLN A 174 16.50 3.34 3.94
C GLN A 174 16.61 2.85 5.39
N LEU A 175 15.70 3.28 6.29
CA LEU A 175 15.63 2.76 7.65
C LEU A 175 15.26 1.27 7.69
N ASP A 176 14.40 0.80 6.79
CA ASP A 176 14.09 -0.64 6.67
C ASP A 176 15.31 -1.44 6.19
N GLU A 177 16.05 -0.94 5.21
CA GLU A 177 17.30 -1.58 4.74
C GLU A 177 18.40 -1.53 5.81
N LEU A 178 18.50 -0.44 6.57
CA LEU A 178 19.46 -0.31 7.67
C LEU A 178 19.21 -1.38 8.76
N VAL A 179 17.96 -1.61 9.13
CA VAL A 179 17.62 -2.65 10.12
C VAL A 179 17.97 -4.04 9.59
N LYS A 180 17.70 -4.33 8.32
CA LYS A 180 18.09 -5.60 7.69
C LYS A 180 19.61 -5.78 7.64
N ALA A 181 20.34 -4.73 7.25
CA ALA A 181 21.80 -4.76 7.22
C ALA A 181 22.38 -5.01 8.62
N ARG A 182 21.85 -4.34 9.64
CA ARG A 182 22.28 -4.55 11.03
C ARG A 182 21.98 -5.96 11.53
N PHE A 183 20.84 -6.53 11.11
CA PHE A 183 20.53 -7.91 11.42
C PHE A 183 21.58 -8.87 10.84
N VAL A 184 21.89 -8.73 9.56
CA VAL A 184 22.90 -9.58 8.88
C VAL A 184 24.30 -9.39 9.46
N GLU A 185 24.67 -8.16 9.80
CA GLU A 185 25.96 -7.85 10.46
C GLU A 185 26.11 -8.58 11.80
N LEU A 186 25.04 -8.64 12.61
CA LEU A 186 25.12 -9.24 13.96
C LEU A 186 24.95 -10.77 13.93
N PHE A 187 24.13 -11.30 13.03
CA PHE A 187 23.70 -12.69 13.07
C PHE A 187 24.06 -13.49 11.82
N GLY A 188 24.49 -12.85 10.74
CA GLY A 188 24.66 -13.47 9.43
C GLY A 188 23.32 -13.65 8.69
N ASP A 189 23.41 -14.07 7.43
CA ASP A 189 22.21 -14.42 6.63
C ASP A 189 21.71 -15.80 7.04
N PRO A 190 20.41 -15.97 7.39
CA PRO A 190 19.81 -17.27 7.68
C PRO A 190 19.96 -18.32 6.55
N ALA A 191 20.18 -17.88 5.31
CA ALA A 191 20.39 -18.79 4.18
C ALA A 191 21.76 -19.47 4.21
N THR A 192 22.79 -18.78 4.68
CA THR A 192 24.19 -19.25 4.67
C THR A 192 24.71 -19.66 6.04
N ASN A 193 24.13 -19.10 7.10
CA ASN A 193 24.59 -19.27 8.50
C ASN A 193 26.11 -19.06 8.64
N GLU A 194 26.61 -17.93 8.17
CA GLU A 194 28.05 -17.61 8.10
C GLU A 194 28.77 -17.73 9.45
N TYR A 195 28.06 -17.47 10.55
CA TYR A 195 28.61 -17.54 11.90
C TYR A 195 28.50 -18.94 12.53
N ASN A 196 27.97 -19.94 11.79
CA ASN A 196 27.81 -21.31 12.24
C ASN A 196 27.02 -21.43 13.55
N TRP A 197 25.96 -20.61 13.73
CA TRP A 197 25.08 -20.74 14.87
C TRP A 197 24.48 -22.14 14.91
N PRO A 198 24.37 -22.75 16.10
CA PRO A 198 23.56 -23.95 16.28
C PRO A 198 22.12 -23.68 15.82
N MET A 199 21.46 -24.71 15.28
CA MET A 199 20.10 -24.58 14.78
C MET A 199 19.10 -25.18 15.73
N LEU A 200 18.05 -24.40 16.01
CA LEU A 200 16.86 -24.81 16.74
C LEU A 200 15.65 -24.80 15.81
N ASN A 201 14.52 -25.25 16.32
CA ASN A 201 13.22 -25.03 15.73
C ASN A 201 12.43 -23.97 16.53
N LEU A 202 11.50 -23.30 15.91
CA LEU A 202 10.68 -22.26 16.55
C LEU A 202 9.97 -22.80 17.81
N GLU A 203 9.59 -24.08 17.85
CA GLU A 203 8.99 -24.69 19.02
C GLU A 203 9.89 -24.70 20.27
N ASN A 204 11.22 -24.70 20.11
CA ASN A 204 12.18 -24.76 21.24
C ASN A 204 12.21 -23.44 22.04
N VAL A 205 11.77 -22.34 21.42
CA VAL A 205 11.71 -20.99 22.02
C VAL A 205 10.29 -20.50 22.23
N SER A 206 9.28 -21.34 21.97
CA SER A 206 7.87 -21.01 22.10
C SER A 206 7.21 -21.75 23.28
N SER A 207 6.47 -21.04 24.10
CA SER A 207 5.62 -21.63 25.15
C SER A 207 4.34 -22.21 24.57
N ILE A 208 3.85 -21.62 23.47
CA ILE A 208 2.67 -22.07 22.73
C ILE A 208 2.77 -21.66 21.26
N ILE A 209 2.41 -22.58 20.36
CA ILE A 209 2.14 -22.31 18.95
C ILE A 209 0.75 -22.85 18.64
N THR A 210 -0.19 -21.95 18.36
CA THR A 210 -1.60 -22.28 18.18
C THR A 210 -2.26 -21.34 17.17
N TYR A 211 -3.54 -21.53 16.90
CA TYR A 211 -4.36 -20.60 16.11
C TYR A 211 -5.65 -20.24 16.89
N GLY A 212 -6.36 -19.26 16.40
CA GLY A 212 -7.54 -18.74 17.06
C GLY A 212 -8.83 -19.46 16.69
N LEU A 213 -9.90 -18.68 16.65
CA LEU A 213 -11.28 -19.13 16.41
C LEU A 213 -11.44 -19.98 15.16
N THR A 214 -12.04 -21.14 15.32
CA THR A 214 -12.48 -22.04 14.22
C THR A 214 -13.97 -21.95 13.95
N VAL A 215 -14.75 -21.46 14.91
CA VAL A 215 -16.20 -21.27 14.80
C VAL A 215 -16.50 -19.82 14.46
N ARG A 216 -17.50 -19.58 13.63
CA ARG A 216 -17.90 -18.23 13.24
C ARG A 216 -18.51 -17.49 14.44
N PRO A 217 -17.92 -16.35 14.86
CA PRO A 217 -18.44 -15.60 16.00
C PRO A 217 -19.58 -14.68 15.61
N THR A 218 -20.24 -14.08 16.61
CA THR A 218 -21.22 -13.01 16.43
C THR A 218 -20.51 -11.68 16.20
N TYR A 219 -20.63 -11.15 14.98
CA TYR A 219 -20.08 -9.85 14.63
C TYR A 219 -20.96 -8.72 15.16
N VAL A 220 -20.31 -7.70 15.72
CA VAL A 220 -20.97 -6.54 16.32
C VAL A 220 -20.27 -5.23 15.90
N ASN A 221 -20.99 -4.10 15.98
CA ASN A 221 -20.40 -2.79 15.65
C ASN A 221 -19.43 -2.28 16.74
N LYS A 222 -19.65 -2.65 17.99
CA LYS A 222 -18.81 -2.31 19.14
C LYS A 222 -18.50 -3.58 19.94
N GLY A 223 -17.24 -3.91 20.16
CA GLY A 223 -16.84 -5.14 20.82
C GLY A 223 -15.33 -5.34 20.81
N ILE A 224 -14.91 -6.60 20.89
CA ILE A 224 -13.52 -7.03 20.92
C ILE A 224 -13.02 -7.22 19.47
N ASP A 225 -11.84 -6.71 19.17
CA ASP A 225 -11.23 -6.84 17.84
C ASP A 225 -10.91 -8.29 17.53
N LEU A 226 -11.18 -8.72 16.28
CA LEU A 226 -10.86 -10.04 15.77
C LEU A 226 -9.83 -9.92 14.66
N ILE A 227 -8.60 -10.34 14.94
CA ILE A 227 -7.47 -10.23 14.03
C ILE A 227 -7.33 -11.50 13.19
N SER A 228 -7.21 -11.34 11.90
CA SER A 228 -6.94 -12.40 10.93
C SER A 228 -5.61 -12.13 10.17
N ALA A 229 -5.27 -13.00 9.24
CA ALA A 229 -4.11 -12.78 8.37
C ALA A 229 -4.19 -11.45 7.57
N ARG A 230 -5.40 -10.93 7.33
CA ARG A 230 -5.63 -9.68 6.61
C ARG A 230 -5.08 -8.47 7.37
N GLU A 231 -5.27 -8.42 8.69
CA GLU A 231 -4.87 -7.31 9.55
C GLU A 231 -3.36 -7.32 9.89
N LEU A 232 -2.60 -8.32 9.36
CA LEU A 232 -1.14 -8.48 9.58
C LEU A 232 -0.29 -8.09 8.37
N HIS A 233 -0.89 -7.84 7.20
CA HIS A 233 -0.16 -7.73 5.93
C HIS A 233 0.82 -6.56 5.85
N LYS A 234 0.64 -5.51 6.67
CA LYS A 234 1.54 -4.36 6.74
C LYS A 234 2.71 -4.54 7.71
N GLY A 235 2.80 -5.70 8.37
CA GLY A 235 3.85 -5.98 9.35
C GLY A 235 3.59 -5.41 10.75
N PHE A 236 2.40 -4.89 11.00
CA PHE A 236 1.86 -4.52 12.30
C PHE A 236 0.39 -4.90 12.38
N ILE A 237 -0.21 -4.87 13.56
CA ILE A 237 -1.61 -5.24 13.75
C ILE A 237 -2.51 -4.03 13.47
N GLU A 238 -3.38 -4.12 12.46
CA GLU A 238 -4.32 -3.06 12.09
C GLU A 238 -5.63 -3.18 12.87
N TYR A 239 -5.64 -2.75 14.12
CA TYR A 239 -6.84 -2.82 14.98
C TYR A 239 -8.01 -1.98 14.47
N GLU A 240 -7.76 -0.84 13.81
CA GLU A 240 -8.79 0.11 13.38
C GLU A 240 -9.74 -0.46 12.32
N VAL A 241 -9.24 -1.37 11.48
CA VAL A 241 -10.01 -1.99 10.39
C VAL A 241 -10.51 -3.39 10.74
N ALA A 242 -10.12 -3.91 11.90
CA ALA A 242 -10.49 -5.24 12.35
C ALA A 242 -12.01 -5.33 12.63
N PRO A 243 -12.68 -6.40 12.18
CA PRO A 243 -14.04 -6.68 12.60
C PRO A 243 -14.10 -6.92 14.11
N LYS A 244 -15.28 -6.72 14.70
CA LYS A 244 -15.46 -6.87 16.15
C LYS A 244 -16.41 -8.00 16.45
N ILE A 245 -16.13 -8.72 17.52
CA ILE A 245 -16.96 -9.82 18.07
C ILE A 245 -17.58 -9.43 19.39
N SER A 246 -18.63 -10.14 19.78
CA SER A 246 -19.27 -9.93 21.07
C SER A 246 -18.31 -10.24 22.23
N PHE A 247 -18.51 -9.58 23.37
CA PHE A 247 -17.74 -9.86 24.57
C PHE A 247 -17.98 -11.27 25.08
N ASN A 248 -19.22 -11.79 24.94
CA ASN A 248 -19.58 -13.16 25.35
C ASN A 248 -18.81 -14.20 24.52
N ASP A 249 -18.73 -14.00 23.20
CA ASP A 249 -17.93 -14.88 22.33
C ASP A 249 -16.46 -14.84 22.74
N PHE A 250 -15.92 -13.64 23.01
CA PHE A 250 -14.53 -13.51 23.48
C PHE A 250 -14.30 -14.23 24.82
N GLN A 251 -15.21 -14.10 25.79
CA GLN A 251 -15.09 -14.79 27.08
C GLN A 251 -15.11 -16.30 26.93
N SER A 252 -15.94 -16.84 26.03
CA SER A 252 -16.06 -18.27 25.78
C SER A 252 -14.83 -18.88 25.08
N LEU A 253 -13.94 -18.05 24.53
CA LEU A 253 -12.69 -18.52 23.93
C LEU A 253 -11.75 -19.11 24.97
N SER A 254 -11.08 -20.19 24.60
CA SER A 254 -9.92 -20.65 25.36
C SER A 254 -8.80 -19.59 25.33
N ASP A 255 -7.98 -19.58 26.36
CA ASP A 255 -6.85 -18.63 26.43
C ASP A 255 -5.85 -18.76 25.28
N LYS A 256 -5.85 -19.90 24.60
CA LYS A 256 -5.05 -20.13 23.38
C LYS A 256 -5.36 -19.13 22.26
N GLY A 257 -6.63 -18.74 22.11
CA GLY A 257 -7.09 -17.78 21.11
C GLY A 257 -7.00 -16.30 21.52
N LYS A 258 -6.44 -16.02 22.69
CA LYS A 258 -6.27 -14.68 23.28
C LYS A 258 -4.79 -14.32 23.35
N PRO A 259 -4.24 -13.63 22.36
CA PRO A 259 -2.83 -13.24 22.36
C PRO A 259 -2.48 -12.33 23.52
N LEU A 260 -1.25 -12.43 23.99
CA LEU A 260 -0.69 -11.62 25.06
C LEU A 260 0.43 -10.72 24.50
N LYS A 261 0.76 -9.68 25.24
CA LYS A 261 1.91 -8.83 24.91
C LYS A 261 3.19 -9.67 24.78
N ASN A 262 4.02 -9.32 23.83
CA ASN A 262 5.21 -10.03 23.39
C ASN A 262 4.95 -11.33 22.58
N ASP A 263 3.71 -11.73 22.37
CA ASP A 263 3.43 -12.76 21.38
C ASP A 263 3.69 -12.24 19.95
N ILE A 264 3.98 -13.14 19.03
CA ILE A 264 4.00 -12.83 17.60
C ILE A 264 2.77 -13.47 16.94
N LEU A 265 2.03 -12.67 16.17
CA LEU A 265 1.00 -13.18 15.27
C LEU A 265 1.63 -13.48 13.92
N PHE A 266 1.25 -14.62 13.34
CA PHE A 266 1.80 -15.10 12.09
C PHE A 266 0.66 -15.54 11.15
N SER A 267 0.62 -15.02 9.93
CA SER A 267 -0.37 -15.42 8.94
C SER A 267 -0.04 -16.80 8.38
N LYS A 268 -0.90 -17.78 8.64
CA LYS A 268 -0.72 -19.18 8.23
C LYS A 268 -1.53 -19.59 7.02
N THR A 269 -2.59 -18.86 6.68
CA THR A 269 -3.52 -19.19 5.59
C THR A 269 -3.70 -18.01 4.65
N GLY A 270 -3.66 -18.24 3.35
CA GLY A 270 -3.76 -17.21 2.31
C GLY A 270 -2.39 -16.55 2.04
N SER A 271 -2.23 -15.28 2.43
CA SER A 271 -0.95 -14.58 2.37
C SER A 271 -0.06 -15.02 3.54
N ILE A 272 0.70 -16.10 3.35
CA ILE A 272 1.52 -16.73 4.37
C ILE A 272 2.77 -15.89 4.69
N GLY A 273 3.19 -15.89 5.95
CA GLY A 273 4.47 -15.34 6.40
C GLY A 273 4.41 -13.91 6.91
N HIS A 274 3.28 -13.20 6.78
CA HIS A 274 3.14 -11.90 7.44
C HIS A 274 3.13 -12.10 8.95
N CYS A 275 3.93 -11.33 9.65
CA CYS A 275 4.04 -11.41 11.10
C CYS A 275 4.07 -10.03 11.75
N ALA A 276 3.49 -9.95 12.94
CA ALA A 276 3.41 -8.73 13.73
C ALA A 276 3.58 -9.05 15.22
N LEU A 277 4.29 -8.18 15.93
CA LEU A 277 4.45 -8.25 17.38
C LEU A 277 3.20 -7.70 18.07
N VAL A 278 2.75 -8.36 19.12
CA VAL A 278 1.74 -7.82 20.04
C VAL A 278 2.43 -6.89 21.01
N ASP A 279 2.32 -5.59 20.78
CA ASP A 279 2.98 -4.52 21.54
C ASP A 279 2.06 -3.83 22.58
N THR A 280 0.86 -4.36 22.77
CA THR A 280 -0.18 -3.78 23.61
C THR A 280 -0.74 -4.82 24.61
N ASP A 281 -1.27 -4.32 25.71
CA ASP A 281 -2.04 -5.11 26.69
C ASP A 281 -3.56 -5.13 26.36
N LYS A 282 -3.96 -4.57 25.21
CA LYS A 282 -5.35 -4.58 24.76
C LYS A 282 -5.83 -6.01 24.50
N MET A 283 -7.02 -6.34 25.01
CA MET A 283 -7.68 -7.62 24.72
C MET A 283 -8.16 -7.67 23.28
N PHE A 284 -7.87 -8.76 22.60
CA PHE A 284 -8.38 -9.07 21.27
C PHE A 284 -8.33 -10.58 21.03
N ALA A 285 -9.02 -11.04 20.00
CA ALA A 285 -9.02 -12.43 19.57
C ALA A 285 -8.37 -12.59 18.19
N ILE A 286 -7.98 -13.80 17.85
CA ILE A 286 -7.48 -14.15 16.51
C ILE A 286 -8.33 -15.23 15.85
N THR A 287 -8.36 -15.23 14.51
CA THR A 287 -9.01 -16.28 13.71
C THR A 287 -8.08 -17.47 13.49
N GLN A 288 -8.62 -18.57 12.95
CA GLN A 288 -7.83 -19.75 12.55
C GLN A 288 -6.77 -19.46 11.46
N ASN A 289 -6.87 -18.33 10.73
CA ASN A 289 -5.93 -17.95 9.66
C ASN A 289 -4.67 -17.26 10.19
N ALA A 290 -4.68 -16.88 11.47
CA ALA A 290 -3.54 -16.33 12.19
C ALA A 290 -3.07 -17.31 13.27
N ALA A 291 -1.79 -17.64 13.29
CA ALA A 291 -1.17 -18.37 14.38
C ALA A 291 -0.69 -17.39 15.46
N ARG A 292 -0.79 -17.80 16.72
CA ARG A 292 -0.20 -17.19 17.89
C ARG A 292 1.10 -17.92 18.23
N LEU A 293 2.18 -17.19 18.32
CA LEU A 293 3.48 -17.66 18.79
C LEU A 293 3.72 -17.00 20.15
N GLY A 294 3.36 -17.70 21.24
CA GLY A 294 3.70 -17.27 22.59
C GLY A 294 5.13 -17.68 22.91
N LEU A 295 5.95 -16.74 23.33
CA LEU A 295 7.40 -16.91 23.42
C LEU A 295 7.88 -17.22 24.84
N ILE A 296 9.01 -17.90 24.93
CA ILE A 296 9.81 -18.08 26.16
C ILE A 296 10.84 -16.94 26.17
N ILE A 297 10.52 -15.85 26.86
CA ILE A 297 11.28 -14.59 26.82
C ILE A 297 12.72 -14.76 27.32
N GLU A 298 12.97 -15.72 28.17
CA GLU A 298 14.30 -16.08 28.68
C GLU A 298 15.18 -16.73 27.61
N LYS A 299 14.59 -17.16 26.47
CA LYS A 299 15.31 -17.83 25.38
C LYS A 299 15.38 -16.98 24.13
N VAL A 300 14.38 -16.12 23.90
CA VAL A 300 14.28 -15.38 22.64
C VAL A 300 13.70 -13.98 22.84
N ASN A 301 14.33 -12.98 22.24
CA ASN A 301 13.79 -11.64 22.19
C ASN A 301 12.69 -11.54 21.10
N PRO A 302 11.48 -11.06 21.44
CA PRO A 302 10.35 -10.98 20.49
C PRO A 302 10.64 -10.11 19.25
N VAL A 303 11.36 -9.01 19.44
CA VAL A 303 11.71 -8.10 18.31
C VAL A 303 12.70 -8.79 17.39
N TRP A 304 13.75 -9.42 17.92
CA TRP A 304 14.70 -10.17 17.12
C TRP A 304 14.01 -11.27 16.32
N LEU A 305 13.15 -12.07 16.97
CA LEU A 305 12.43 -13.15 16.29
C LEU A 305 11.48 -12.61 15.19
N LEU A 306 10.81 -11.49 15.44
CA LEU A 306 9.97 -10.85 14.45
C LEU A 306 10.76 -10.53 13.16
N TYR A 307 11.96 -9.96 13.31
CA TYR A 307 12.81 -9.64 12.15
C TYR A 307 13.41 -10.89 11.51
N TYR A 308 13.79 -11.89 12.29
CA TYR A 308 14.24 -13.19 11.80
C TYR A 308 13.18 -13.85 10.90
N LEU A 309 11.94 -13.92 11.38
CA LEU A 309 10.82 -14.48 10.61
C LEU A 309 10.52 -13.73 9.31
N ARG A 310 10.90 -12.46 9.23
CA ARG A 310 10.77 -11.63 8.01
C ARG A 310 11.90 -11.79 7.01
N MET A 311 12.98 -12.47 7.35
CA MET A 311 14.10 -12.70 6.43
C MET A 311 13.65 -13.55 5.23
N ASN A 312 14.18 -13.24 4.04
CA ASN A 312 13.77 -13.89 2.80
C ASN A 312 13.87 -15.40 2.87
N TYR A 313 14.96 -15.94 3.44
CA TYR A 313 15.15 -17.38 3.61
C TYR A 313 13.97 -18.03 4.36
N ILE A 314 13.52 -17.43 5.46
CA ILE A 314 12.41 -17.95 6.26
C ILE A 314 11.08 -17.80 5.51
N GLN A 315 10.87 -16.66 4.84
CA GLN A 315 9.69 -16.45 4.01
C GLN A 315 9.59 -17.49 2.87
N ASP A 316 10.70 -17.80 2.24
CA ASP A 316 10.76 -18.82 1.17
C ASP A 316 10.65 -20.25 1.74
N TRP A 317 11.18 -20.48 2.93
CA TRP A 317 10.96 -21.74 3.66
C TRP A 317 9.47 -21.95 3.90
N CYS A 318 8.76 -20.96 4.41
CA CYS A 318 7.31 -21.00 4.65
C CYS A 318 6.51 -21.27 3.36
N LYS A 319 6.86 -20.60 2.27
CA LYS A 319 6.19 -20.79 0.97
C LYS A 319 6.37 -22.23 0.44
N ARG A 320 7.57 -22.83 0.61
CA ARG A 320 7.87 -24.19 0.17
C ARG A 320 7.10 -25.25 0.97
N HIS A 321 6.86 -25.01 2.28
CA HIS A 321 6.17 -25.94 3.16
C HIS A 321 4.65 -25.75 3.17
N ALA A 322 4.16 -24.63 2.62
CA ALA A 322 2.72 -24.35 2.51
C ALA A 322 2.03 -25.31 1.54
N LYS A 323 0.87 -25.82 1.94
CA LYS A 323 0.06 -26.78 1.17
C LYS A 323 -1.19 -26.09 0.60
N GLY A 324 -1.82 -26.69 -0.37
CA GLY A 324 -3.06 -26.22 -1.00
C GLY A 324 -2.82 -25.57 -2.37
N ASN A 325 -3.78 -25.76 -3.30
CA ASN A 325 -3.69 -25.25 -4.67
C ASN A 325 -4.30 -23.85 -4.80
N ALA A 326 -5.54 -23.67 -4.36
CA ALA A 326 -6.26 -22.40 -4.47
C ALA A 326 -5.95 -21.44 -3.29
N VAL A 327 -5.91 -21.99 -2.07
CA VAL A 327 -5.55 -21.24 -0.87
C VAL A 327 -4.39 -21.97 -0.19
N LYS A 328 -3.28 -21.29 -0.04
CA LYS A 328 -2.10 -21.82 0.66
C LYS A 328 -2.34 -21.82 2.17
N ASP A 329 -1.93 -22.89 2.83
CA ASP A 329 -1.97 -23.06 4.28
C ASP A 329 -0.68 -23.66 4.81
N LEU A 330 -0.08 -23.04 5.82
CA LEU A 330 1.07 -23.52 6.56
C LEU A 330 0.55 -24.17 7.85
N GLN A 331 0.73 -25.47 8.00
CA GLN A 331 0.23 -26.21 9.17
C GLN A 331 1.04 -25.86 10.42
N LEU A 332 0.44 -25.99 11.61
CA LEU A 332 1.12 -25.70 12.88
C LEU A 332 2.42 -26.53 13.05
N LYS A 333 2.43 -27.79 12.59
CA LYS A 333 3.64 -28.61 12.63
C LYS A 333 4.80 -28.02 11.83
N ASP A 334 4.46 -27.40 10.67
CA ASP A 334 5.45 -26.77 9.81
C ASP A 334 5.91 -25.44 10.42
N ILE A 335 4.99 -24.66 11.06
CA ILE A 335 5.36 -23.46 11.81
C ILE A 335 6.31 -23.81 12.96
N LYS A 336 6.03 -24.87 13.71
CA LYS A 336 6.89 -25.37 14.80
C LYS A 336 8.30 -25.70 14.32
N ALA A 337 8.40 -26.24 13.10
CA ALA A 337 9.65 -26.69 12.48
C ALA A 337 10.42 -25.55 11.77
N ILE A 338 9.96 -24.30 11.81
CA ILE A 338 10.72 -23.17 11.22
C ILE A 338 12.12 -23.16 11.86
N PRO A 339 13.19 -23.24 11.04
CA PRO A 339 14.56 -23.25 11.54
C PRO A 339 14.94 -21.90 12.15
N LEU A 340 15.65 -21.90 13.26
CA LEU A 340 16.01 -20.73 14.02
C LEU A 340 17.46 -20.80 14.49
N PHE A 341 18.19 -19.70 14.48
CA PHE A 341 19.50 -19.57 15.08
C PHE A 341 19.44 -19.64 16.61
N GLU A 342 20.31 -20.43 17.21
CA GLU A 342 20.59 -20.39 18.64
C GLU A 342 21.72 -19.38 18.89
N CYS A 343 21.40 -18.11 18.90
CA CYS A 343 22.35 -17.04 19.18
C CYS A 343 22.11 -16.41 20.59
N PRO A 344 23.13 -15.82 21.23
CA PRO A 344 23.03 -15.27 22.58
C PRO A 344 21.91 -14.27 22.72
N LEU A 345 21.12 -14.37 23.82
CA LEU A 345 20.02 -13.47 24.11
C LEU A 345 20.48 -12.01 24.25
N GLU A 346 21.70 -11.80 24.78
CA GLU A 346 22.29 -10.47 24.90
C GLU A 346 22.47 -9.80 23.53
N LEU A 347 22.93 -10.54 22.52
CA LEU A 347 23.06 -10.04 21.15
C LEU A 347 21.70 -9.75 20.51
N GLN A 348 20.68 -10.60 20.79
CA GLN A 348 19.31 -10.35 20.36
C GLN A 348 18.74 -9.06 20.98
N ASN A 349 19.02 -8.83 22.27
CA ASN A 349 18.60 -7.61 22.97
C ASN A 349 19.29 -6.37 22.42
N GLN A 350 20.60 -6.43 22.11
CA GLN A 350 21.32 -5.35 21.45
C GLN A 350 20.68 -4.97 20.09
N PHE A 351 20.28 -5.95 19.32
CA PHE A 351 19.54 -5.70 18.07
C PHE A 351 18.17 -5.07 18.33
N ALA A 352 17.44 -5.54 19.33
CA ALA A 352 16.12 -5.01 19.68
C ALA A 352 16.20 -3.54 20.14
N ASP A 353 17.23 -3.17 20.90
CA ASP A 353 17.47 -1.78 21.28
C ASP A 353 17.79 -0.89 20.08
N PHE A 354 18.60 -1.38 19.14
CA PHE A 354 18.85 -0.69 17.88
C PHE A 354 17.55 -0.46 17.08
N VAL A 355 16.71 -1.50 16.94
CA VAL A 355 15.40 -1.37 16.26
C VAL A 355 14.52 -0.33 16.95
N LYS A 356 14.49 -0.31 18.28
CA LYS A 356 13.71 0.67 19.04
C LYS A 356 14.13 2.11 18.75
N GLU A 357 15.43 2.39 18.60
CA GLU A 357 15.90 3.73 18.20
C GLU A 357 15.51 4.08 16.76
N VAL A 358 15.62 3.13 15.85
CA VAL A 358 15.15 3.32 14.46
C VAL A 358 13.64 3.58 14.42
N ASP A 359 12.84 2.89 15.23
CA ASP A 359 11.38 3.06 15.27
C ASP A 359 10.97 4.45 15.79
N LYS A 360 11.72 5.06 16.68
CA LYS A 360 11.53 6.48 17.07
C LYS A 360 11.66 7.39 15.84
N SER A 361 12.70 7.19 15.04
CA SER A 361 12.90 7.96 13.80
C SER A 361 11.77 7.71 12.79
N ARG A 362 11.35 6.46 12.61
CA ARG A 362 10.21 6.11 11.76
C ARG A 362 8.92 6.80 12.19
N PHE A 363 8.66 6.85 13.50
CA PHE A 363 7.47 7.51 14.03
C PHE A 363 7.45 9.00 13.69
N ILE A 364 8.57 9.70 13.90
CA ILE A 364 8.72 11.12 13.57
C ILE A 364 8.48 11.34 12.07
N ILE A 365 9.11 10.55 11.21
CA ILE A 365 8.95 10.67 9.75
C ILE A 365 7.50 10.42 9.32
N LYS A 366 6.85 9.39 9.85
CA LYS A 366 5.43 9.08 9.55
C LYS A 366 4.51 10.22 9.98
N SER A 367 4.77 10.84 11.14
CA SER A 367 4.02 12.01 11.62
C SER A 367 4.16 13.18 10.65
N MET A 368 5.39 13.51 10.23
CA MET A 368 5.65 14.57 9.25
C MET A 368 4.93 14.34 7.92
N ILE A 369 4.95 13.10 7.41
CA ILE A 369 4.22 12.75 6.17
C ILE A 369 2.70 12.94 6.36
N LYS A 370 2.17 12.53 7.51
CA LYS A 370 0.74 12.65 7.81
C LYS A 370 0.30 14.11 7.91
N GLU A 371 1.09 14.95 8.55
CA GLU A 371 0.84 16.39 8.67
C GLU A 371 0.98 17.12 7.33
N GLY A 372 1.91 16.70 6.46
CA GLY A 372 2.06 17.25 5.11
C GLY A 372 0.98 16.82 4.13
N LEU A 373 0.13 15.83 4.49
CA LEU A 373 -1.00 15.37 3.68
C LEU A 373 -2.35 16.00 4.10
N LEU A 374 -2.41 16.74 5.21
CA LEU A 374 -3.54 17.50 5.70
C LEU A 374 -3.51 18.94 5.19
#